data_31e2ab176f612a46fd5757deb9ccb663
#
_entry.id   31e2ab176f612a46fd5757deb9ccb663
#
_cell.length_a   1.000
_cell.length_b   1.000
_cell.length_c   1.000
_cell.angle_alpha   90.00
_cell.angle_beta   90.00
_cell.angle_gamma   90.00
#
_symmetry.space_group_name_H-M   'P 1'
#
loop_
_entity.id
_entity.type
_entity.pdbx_description
1 polymer ?
#
loop_
_entity_poly.entity_id
_entity_poly.type
_entity_poly.pdbx_seq_one_letter_code
_entity_poly.pdbx_strand_id
1 'polypeptide(L)'
;GVFGWSLQALIALLLGVHLAISLYIFTVVPEFIMRCLVILIVACCYRLRVEGRDNIPRSGAAIIACNHISYMDALILMVAIRRPLRFIMYYKIFRIPVLRYIFKSARAIPIAGRNEDAALFRQSFEDVHTALADGDIVAIFPEGELTRDGEIGVYRRGIEKMLERDPVPVIPVAIDNLWGSLFSHAGGLMKGGPRKWFARIDVLIGTP
;
A
#
# COMPACT_ATOMS: atom_id res chain seq x y z
N GLY A 1 -30.76 27.57 -33.54
CA GLY A 1 -29.74 27.64 -32.46
C GLY A 1 -28.68 28.64 -32.84
N VAL A 2 -28.08 29.33 -31.88
CA VAL A 2 -27.13 30.46 -32.07
C VAL A 2 -25.84 30.07 -32.81
N PHE A 3 -25.58 28.75 -33.03
CA PHE A 3 -24.37 28.27 -33.71
C PHE A 3 -24.65 27.27 -34.86
N GLY A 4 -25.89 27.05 -35.29
CA GLY A 4 -26.20 26.12 -36.42
C GLY A 4 -25.81 24.65 -36.18
N TRP A 5 -25.44 24.25 -34.99
CA TRP A 5 -25.00 22.90 -34.68
C TRP A 5 -26.19 21.97 -34.47
N SER A 6 -26.10 20.76 -35.02
CA SER A 6 -27.11 19.73 -34.77
C SER A 6 -27.02 19.25 -33.31
N LEU A 7 -28.14 18.77 -32.77
CA LEU A 7 -28.17 18.19 -31.41
C LEU A 7 -27.13 17.07 -31.27
N GLN A 8 -26.96 16.26 -32.30
CA GLN A 8 -25.96 15.18 -32.33
C GLN A 8 -24.51 15.71 -32.23
N ALA A 9 -24.20 16.83 -32.91
CA ALA A 9 -22.87 17.44 -32.80
C ALA A 9 -22.60 18.00 -31.41
N LEU A 10 -23.61 18.60 -30.77
CA LEU A 10 -23.50 19.06 -29.36
C LEU A 10 -23.26 17.90 -28.37
N ILE A 11 -24.02 16.81 -28.53
CA ILE A 11 -23.83 15.61 -27.70
C ILE A 11 -22.44 15.02 -27.88
N ALA A 12 -21.96 14.88 -29.13
CA ALA A 12 -20.63 14.37 -29.42
C ALA A 12 -19.53 15.25 -28.83
N LEU A 13 -19.67 16.58 -28.90
CA LEU A 13 -18.75 17.51 -28.27
C LEU A 13 -18.71 17.35 -26.75
N LEU A 14 -19.88 17.31 -26.10
CA LEU A 14 -19.98 17.13 -24.65
C LEU A 14 -19.37 15.80 -24.18
N LEU A 15 -19.61 14.72 -24.91
CA LEU A 15 -18.99 13.41 -24.64
C LEU A 15 -17.48 13.45 -24.81
N GLY A 16 -16.99 14.11 -25.87
CA GLY A 16 -15.55 14.29 -26.10
C GLY A 16 -14.87 15.10 -25.00
N VAL A 17 -15.46 16.21 -24.59
CA VAL A 17 -14.97 17.04 -23.47
C VAL A 17 -15.00 16.25 -22.16
N HIS A 18 -16.08 15.52 -21.87
CA HIS A 18 -16.18 14.70 -20.67
C HIS A 18 -15.12 13.60 -20.64
N LEU A 19 -14.89 12.92 -21.77
CA LEU A 19 -13.83 11.91 -21.90
C LEU A 19 -12.43 12.52 -21.68
N ALA A 20 -12.17 13.68 -22.29
CA ALA A 20 -10.90 14.37 -22.13
C ALA A 20 -10.63 14.80 -20.67
N ILE A 21 -11.65 15.35 -19.99
CA ILE A 21 -11.57 15.71 -18.56
C ILE A 21 -11.35 14.45 -17.72
N SER A 22 -12.08 13.37 -17.98
CA SER A 22 -11.91 12.10 -17.27
C SER A 22 -10.51 11.54 -17.43
N LEU A 23 -9.97 11.51 -18.64
CA LEU A 23 -8.60 11.08 -18.91
C LEU A 23 -7.57 11.98 -18.20
N TYR A 24 -7.79 13.30 -18.22
CA TYR A 24 -6.94 14.26 -17.51
C TYR A 24 -6.96 13.99 -15.99
N ILE A 25 -8.13 13.81 -15.38
CA ILE A 25 -8.27 13.45 -13.96
C ILE A 25 -7.53 12.15 -13.64
N PHE A 26 -7.63 11.12 -14.50
CA PHE A 26 -6.91 9.86 -14.34
C PHE A 26 -5.38 10.02 -14.36
N THR A 27 -4.86 11.03 -15.07
CA THR A 27 -3.41 11.30 -15.10
C THR A 27 -2.94 12.16 -13.93
N VAL A 28 -3.79 13.07 -13.44
CA VAL A 28 -3.44 14.05 -12.39
C VAL A 28 -3.72 13.52 -10.98
N VAL A 29 -4.70 12.61 -10.82
CA VAL A 29 -5.12 12.10 -9.51
C VAL A 29 -5.04 10.55 -9.44
N PRO A 30 -3.96 9.91 -9.91
CA PRO A 30 -3.87 8.45 -9.91
C PRO A 30 -3.91 7.85 -8.49
N GLU A 31 -3.32 8.55 -7.51
CA GLU A 31 -3.27 8.09 -6.12
C GLU A 31 -4.66 8.03 -5.47
N PHE A 32 -5.50 9.03 -5.71
CA PHE A 32 -6.88 9.05 -5.19
C PHE A 32 -7.71 7.91 -5.78
N ILE A 33 -7.65 7.72 -7.10
CA ILE A 33 -8.40 6.67 -7.80
C ILE A 33 -7.92 5.29 -7.33
N MET A 34 -6.61 5.11 -7.22
CA MET A 34 -6.03 3.88 -6.69
C MET A 34 -6.53 3.59 -5.27
N ARG A 35 -6.59 4.63 -4.42
CA ARG A 35 -7.10 4.48 -3.06
C ARG A 35 -8.59 4.06 -3.05
N CYS A 36 -9.42 4.67 -3.87
CA CYS A 36 -10.84 4.28 -4.01
C CYS A 36 -10.97 2.82 -4.48
N LEU A 37 -10.17 2.41 -5.46
CA LEU A 37 -10.16 1.02 -5.96
C LEU A 37 -9.72 0.04 -4.86
N VAL A 38 -8.67 0.36 -4.12
CA VAL A 38 -8.20 -0.46 -3.00
C VAL A 38 -9.26 -0.59 -1.92
N ILE A 39 -9.92 0.52 -1.55
CA ILE A 39 -11.04 0.49 -0.57
C ILE A 39 -12.14 -0.46 -1.07
N LEU A 40 -12.52 -0.38 -2.33
CA LEU A 40 -13.54 -1.24 -2.92
C LEU A 40 -13.12 -2.72 -2.89
N ILE A 41 -11.89 -3.04 -3.31
CA ILE A 41 -11.37 -4.41 -3.30
C ILE A 41 -11.37 -4.98 -1.88
N VAL A 42 -10.84 -4.22 -0.92
CA VAL A 42 -10.77 -4.66 0.48
C VAL A 42 -12.18 -4.84 1.06
N ALA A 43 -13.10 -3.90 0.80
CA ALA A 43 -14.49 -3.98 1.26
C ALA A 43 -15.27 -5.16 0.65
N CYS A 44 -14.94 -5.56 -0.58
CA CYS A 44 -15.52 -6.74 -1.22
C CYS A 44 -15.00 -8.07 -0.67
N CYS A 45 -13.78 -8.07 -0.09
CA CYS A 45 -13.13 -9.31 0.38
C CYS A 45 -13.17 -9.48 1.89
N TYR A 46 -13.20 -8.38 2.66
CA TYR A 46 -12.97 -8.38 4.10
C TYR A 46 -13.87 -7.39 4.85
N ARG A 47 -14.04 -7.66 6.14
CA ARG A 47 -14.67 -6.73 7.10
C ARG A 47 -13.57 -6.21 8.03
N LEU A 48 -13.13 -4.97 7.84
CA LEU A 48 -12.08 -4.38 8.66
C LEU A 48 -12.62 -3.80 9.96
N ARG A 49 -11.98 -4.12 11.06
CA ARG A 49 -12.07 -3.40 12.33
C ARG A 49 -10.71 -2.76 12.59
N VAL A 50 -10.68 -1.45 12.79
CA VAL A 50 -9.43 -0.72 13.00
C VAL A 50 -9.50 -0.01 14.34
N GLU A 51 -8.54 -0.30 15.20
CA GLU A 51 -8.37 0.32 16.51
C GLU A 51 -7.08 1.14 16.55
N GLY A 52 -7.06 2.22 17.33
CA GLY A 52 -5.88 3.05 17.52
C GLY A 52 -5.56 3.99 16.36
N ARG A 53 -6.50 4.34 15.48
CA ARG A 53 -6.27 5.27 14.36
C ARG A 53 -5.70 6.62 14.76
N ASP A 54 -6.00 7.08 15.98
CA ASP A 54 -5.55 8.36 16.50
C ASP A 54 -4.06 8.34 16.89
N ASN A 55 -3.44 7.17 16.95
CA ASN A 55 -2.00 7.01 17.17
C ASN A 55 -1.19 7.37 15.91
N ILE A 56 -1.83 7.45 14.74
CA ILE A 56 -1.17 7.92 13.52
C ILE A 56 -1.02 9.44 13.56
N PRO A 57 0.20 10.00 13.47
CA PRO A 57 0.42 11.44 13.50
C PRO A 57 -0.30 12.11 12.33
N ARG A 58 -0.95 13.25 12.60
CA ARG A 58 -1.67 14.00 11.57
C ARG A 58 -0.75 14.63 10.53
N SER A 59 0.50 14.90 10.90
CA SER A 59 1.55 15.47 10.04
C SER A 59 2.92 14.98 10.51
N GLY A 60 3.94 15.18 9.67
CA GLY A 60 5.32 14.76 9.95
C GLY A 60 5.58 13.29 9.60
N ALA A 61 6.85 12.93 9.61
CA ALA A 61 7.33 11.61 9.27
C ALA A 61 7.05 10.57 10.37
N ALA A 62 6.85 9.34 9.97
CA ALA A 62 6.80 8.18 10.86
C ALA A 62 7.15 6.91 10.11
N ILE A 63 7.55 5.87 10.83
CA ILE A 63 7.69 4.51 10.28
C ILE A 63 6.58 3.65 10.87
N ILE A 64 5.85 2.93 10.02
CA ILE A 64 4.92 1.89 10.42
C ILE A 64 5.63 0.55 10.30
N ALA A 65 5.70 -0.18 11.42
CA ALA A 65 6.20 -1.55 11.48
C ALA A 65 5.02 -2.50 11.64
N CYS A 66 4.75 -3.32 10.62
CA CYS A 66 3.60 -4.23 10.60
C CYS A 66 4.06 -5.67 10.35
N ASN A 67 3.39 -6.65 10.94
CA ASN A 67 3.58 -8.07 10.64
C ASN A 67 3.13 -8.38 9.19
N HIS A 68 3.68 -9.46 8.59
CA HIS A 68 3.49 -9.78 7.17
C HIS A 68 2.87 -11.16 6.96
N ILE A 69 1.54 -11.20 6.86
CA ILE A 69 0.75 -12.43 6.84
C ILE A 69 0.23 -12.77 5.44
N SER A 70 -0.04 -11.75 4.62
CA SER A 70 -0.76 -11.92 3.35
C SER A 70 -0.28 -10.92 2.30
N TYR A 71 -0.52 -11.25 1.04
CA TYR A 71 -0.36 -10.29 -0.08
C TYR A 71 -1.28 -9.07 0.03
N MET A 72 -2.31 -9.13 0.88
CA MET A 72 -3.27 -8.04 1.09
C MET A 72 -2.86 -7.05 2.19
N ASP A 73 -1.80 -7.31 2.96
CA ASP A 73 -1.42 -6.49 4.12
C ASP A 73 -1.24 -5.01 3.74
N ALA A 74 -0.51 -4.74 2.65
CA ALA A 74 -0.31 -3.37 2.18
C ALA A 74 -1.64 -2.67 1.81
N LEU A 75 -2.57 -3.39 1.16
CA LEU A 75 -3.87 -2.83 0.79
C LEU A 75 -4.75 -2.60 2.03
N ILE A 76 -4.69 -3.50 3.00
CA ILE A 76 -5.40 -3.37 4.29
C ILE A 76 -4.88 -2.15 5.05
N LEU A 77 -3.56 -1.95 5.13
CA LEU A 77 -2.95 -0.77 5.74
C LEU A 77 -3.35 0.52 5.03
N MET A 78 -3.40 0.54 3.68
CA MET A 78 -3.87 1.71 2.91
C MET A 78 -5.32 2.10 3.23
N VAL A 79 -6.18 1.13 3.58
CA VAL A 79 -7.57 1.39 3.99
C VAL A 79 -7.65 1.77 5.47
N ALA A 80 -6.86 1.12 6.32
CA ALA A 80 -6.85 1.36 7.75
C ALA A 80 -6.31 2.75 8.10
N ILE A 81 -5.30 3.22 7.38
CA ILE A 81 -4.57 4.47 7.65
C ILE A 81 -4.97 5.54 6.64
N ARG A 82 -5.40 6.70 7.15
CA ARG A 82 -5.91 7.78 6.29
C ARG A 82 -4.83 8.52 5.51
N ARG A 83 -3.61 8.59 6.06
CA ARG A 83 -2.47 9.24 5.40
C ARG A 83 -1.90 8.35 4.31
N PRO A 84 -1.36 8.92 3.22
CA PRO A 84 -0.59 8.16 2.23
C PRO A 84 0.57 7.41 2.88
N LEU A 85 0.80 6.18 2.44
CA LEU A 85 1.87 5.32 2.92
C LEU A 85 2.82 5.02 1.77
N ARG A 86 4.13 5.17 2.02
CA ARG A 86 5.16 4.67 1.12
C ARG A 86 5.62 3.29 1.59
N PHE A 87 5.23 2.25 0.88
CA PHE A 87 5.60 0.88 1.21
C PHE A 87 7.00 0.55 0.70
N ILE A 88 7.80 -0.09 1.55
CA ILE A 88 9.02 -0.75 1.11
C ILE A 88 8.65 -2.12 0.57
N MET A 89 8.94 -2.38 -0.70
CA MET A 89 8.49 -3.58 -1.40
C MET A 89 9.61 -4.24 -2.19
N TYR A 90 9.58 -5.57 -2.28
CA TYR A 90 10.57 -6.34 -3.01
C TYR A 90 10.58 -5.96 -4.51
N TYR A 91 11.72 -5.59 -5.04
CA TYR A 91 11.88 -4.98 -6.36
C TYR A 91 11.36 -5.82 -7.54
N LYS A 92 11.35 -7.16 -7.42
CA LYS A 92 10.86 -8.02 -8.50
C LYS A 92 9.37 -7.85 -8.78
N ILE A 93 8.59 -7.38 -7.81
CA ILE A 93 7.16 -7.09 -7.98
C ILE A 93 6.95 -5.96 -8.99
N PHE A 94 7.89 -5.01 -9.06
CA PHE A 94 7.86 -3.91 -10.04
C PHE A 94 8.13 -4.35 -11.49
N ARG A 95 8.53 -5.62 -11.73
CA ARG A 95 8.69 -6.16 -13.07
C ARG A 95 7.36 -6.52 -13.73
N ILE A 96 6.29 -6.68 -12.95
CA ILE A 96 4.95 -6.94 -13.45
C ILE A 96 4.33 -5.62 -13.90
N PRO A 97 4.00 -5.42 -15.22
CA PRO A 97 3.64 -4.10 -15.76
C PRO A 97 2.51 -3.39 -15.01
N VAL A 98 1.41 -4.10 -14.72
CA VAL A 98 0.25 -3.55 -13.99
C VAL A 98 0.63 -3.15 -12.56
N LEU A 99 1.33 -4.03 -11.83
CA LEU A 99 1.77 -3.76 -10.45
C LEU A 99 2.81 -2.65 -10.40
N ARG A 100 3.70 -2.57 -11.41
CA ARG A 100 4.65 -1.46 -11.55
C ARG A 100 3.97 -0.11 -11.60
N TYR A 101 2.89 0.02 -12.40
CA TYR A 101 2.14 1.27 -12.48
C TYR A 101 1.50 1.62 -11.12
N ILE A 102 0.84 0.66 -10.50
CA ILE A 102 0.20 0.80 -9.18
C ILE A 102 1.22 1.26 -8.12
N PHE A 103 2.34 0.53 -7.99
CA PHE A 103 3.33 0.82 -6.95
C PHE A 103 4.11 2.10 -7.21
N LYS A 104 4.36 2.47 -8.48
CA LYS A 104 4.91 3.79 -8.82
C LYS A 104 3.96 4.91 -8.47
N SER A 105 2.67 4.77 -8.75
CA SER A 105 1.64 5.76 -8.38
C SER A 105 1.51 5.90 -6.87
N ALA A 106 1.65 4.80 -6.13
CA ALA A 106 1.70 4.80 -4.66
C ALA A 106 3.07 5.21 -4.10
N ARG A 107 4.03 5.63 -4.94
CA ARG A 107 5.39 6.05 -4.55
C ARG A 107 6.10 5.00 -3.68
N ALA A 108 5.84 3.70 -3.93
CA ALA A 108 6.45 2.61 -3.20
C ALA A 108 7.96 2.54 -3.47
N ILE A 109 8.73 2.18 -2.46
CA ILE A 109 10.20 2.13 -2.46
C ILE A 109 10.64 0.71 -2.76
N PRO A 110 11.31 0.46 -3.91
CA PRO A 110 11.82 -0.87 -4.22
C PRO A 110 13.03 -1.22 -3.36
N ILE A 111 13.05 -2.43 -2.79
CA ILE A 111 14.18 -2.95 -2.03
C ILE A 111 14.63 -4.31 -2.57
N ALA A 112 15.93 -4.57 -2.52
CA ALA A 112 16.53 -5.88 -2.75
C ALA A 112 17.27 -6.37 -1.50
N GLY A 113 17.56 -7.65 -1.42
CA GLY A 113 18.49 -8.15 -0.41
C GLY A 113 19.91 -7.62 -0.68
N ARG A 114 20.68 -7.34 0.38
CA ARG A 114 22.06 -6.82 0.27
C ARG A 114 22.96 -7.70 -0.62
N ASN A 115 22.77 -9.04 -0.54
CA ASN A 115 23.55 -10.01 -1.32
C ASN A 115 22.98 -10.21 -2.73
N GLU A 116 21.77 -9.71 -3.03
CA GLU A 116 21.12 -9.84 -4.32
C GLU A 116 21.42 -8.65 -5.23
N ASP A 117 21.28 -7.42 -4.70
CA ASP A 117 21.59 -6.17 -5.37
C ASP A 117 22.00 -5.12 -4.33
N ALA A 118 23.31 -4.99 -4.11
CA ALA A 118 23.86 -4.07 -3.11
C ALA A 118 23.66 -2.57 -3.50
N ALA A 119 23.53 -2.27 -4.78
CA ALA A 119 23.28 -0.90 -5.24
C ALA A 119 21.83 -0.50 -4.94
N LEU A 120 20.87 -1.34 -5.33
CA LEU A 120 19.46 -1.12 -5.04
C LEU A 120 19.18 -1.14 -3.52
N PHE A 121 19.86 -2.02 -2.76
CA PHE A 121 19.78 -2.01 -1.31
C PHE A 121 20.19 -0.67 -0.70
N ARG A 122 21.30 -0.07 -1.14
CA ARG A 122 21.72 1.27 -0.67
C ARG A 122 20.73 2.34 -1.12
N GLN A 123 20.31 2.30 -2.39
CA GLN A 123 19.37 3.27 -2.93
C GLN A 123 18.05 3.28 -2.15
N SER A 124 17.56 2.12 -1.73
CA SER A 124 16.31 2.04 -0.94
C SER A 124 16.40 2.79 0.39
N PHE A 125 17.57 2.84 1.04
CA PHE A 125 17.76 3.64 2.25
C PHE A 125 17.79 5.15 1.96
N GLU A 126 18.37 5.56 0.82
CA GLU A 126 18.31 6.97 0.37
C GLU A 126 16.87 7.39 0.05
N ASP A 127 16.11 6.51 -0.61
CA ASP A 127 14.71 6.77 -0.93
C ASP A 127 13.85 6.86 0.34
N VAL A 128 14.13 6.02 1.36
CA VAL A 128 13.49 6.11 2.69
C VAL A 128 13.84 7.42 3.38
N HIS A 129 15.13 7.79 3.41
CA HIS A 129 15.58 9.08 3.96
C HIS A 129 14.83 10.25 3.32
N THR A 130 14.79 10.30 2.00
CA THR A 130 14.07 11.35 1.26
C THR A 130 12.58 11.36 1.62
N ALA A 131 11.93 10.20 1.71
CA ALA A 131 10.53 10.11 2.08
C ALA A 131 10.27 10.64 3.50
N LEU A 132 11.12 10.28 4.46
CA LEU A 132 11.01 10.76 5.84
C LEU A 132 11.30 12.27 5.94
N ALA A 133 12.29 12.78 5.20
CA ALA A 133 12.59 14.22 5.12
C ALA A 133 11.41 15.02 4.54
N ASP A 134 10.68 14.47 3.57
CA ASP A 134 9.45 15.05 3.00
C ASP A 134 8.27 14.99 3.98
N GLY A 135 8.40 14.34 5.14
CA GLY A 135 7.34 14.19 6.14
C GLY A 135 6.35 13.06 5.82
N ASP A 136 6.70 12.14 4.93
CA ASP A 136 5.86 11.00 4.58
C ASP A 136 5.89 9.89 5.65
N ILE A 137 4.91 9.01 5.61
CA ILE A 137 4.89 7.79 6.42
C ILE A 137 5.44 6.64 5.58
N VAL A 138 6.50 6.00 6.06
CA VAL A 138 7.06 4.80 5.45
C VAL A 138 6.52 3.56 6.16
N ALA A 139 5.98 2.60 5.40
CA ALA A 139 5.49 1.34 5.93
C ALA A 139 6.44 0.19 5.57
N ILE A 140 6.86 -0.54 6.59
CA ILE A 140 7.78 -1.67 6.47
C ILE A 140 7.18 -2.91 7.12
N PHE A 141 7.45 -4.06 6.51
CA PHE A 141 7.25 -5.37 7.10
C PHE A 141 8.62 -5.87 7.58
N PRO A 142 8.94 -5.74 8.88
CA PRO A 142 10.30 -5.95 9.36
C PRO A 142 10.78 -7.40 9.26
N GLU A 143 9.87 -8.35 9.10
CA GLU A 143 10.16 -9.77 8.81
C GLU A 143 10.87 -9.95 7.46
N GLY A 144 10.56 -9.07 6.47
CA GLY A 144 11.14 -9.06 5.14
C GLY A 144 10.68 -10.20 4.23
N GLU A 145 9.77 -11.04 4.70
CA GLU A 145 9.09 -12.10 3.93
C GLU A 145 7.72 -12.40 4.55
N LEU A 146 6.83 -12.99 3.75
CA LEU A 146 5.53 -13.46 4.24
C LEU A 146 5.71 -14.62 5.21
N THR A 147 4.94 -14.63 6.31
CA THR A 147 4.92 -15.76 7.25
C THR A 147 4.57 -17.07 6.52
N ARG A 148 5.14 -18.18 6.99
CA ARG A 148 4.91 -19.52 6.43
C ARG A 148 3.96 -20.34 7.29
N ASP A 149 3.79 -19.99 8.53
CA ASP A 149 3.04 -20.73 9.58
C ASP A 149 1.95 -19.87 10.25
N GLY A 150 1.92 -18.57 9.97
CA GLY A 150 0.97 -17.62 10.56
C GLY A 150 1.52 -16.88 11.78
N GLU A 151 2.70 -17.27 12.24
CA GLU A 151 3.37 -16.63 13.37
C GLU A 151 4.21 -15.43 12.90
N ILE A 152 4.50 -14.51 13.81
CA ILE A 152 5.37 -13.36 13.56
C ILE A 152 6.81 -13.85 13.44
N GLY A 153 7.44 -13.57 12.32
CA GLY A 153 8.81 -13.94 12.05
C GLY A 153 9.84 -13.05 12.76
N VAL A 154 11.12 -13.43 12.63
CA VAL A 154 12.22 -12.65 13.19
C VAL A 154 12.39 -11.33 12.44
N TYR A 155 12.41 -10.22 13.18
CA TYR A 155 12.59 -8.89 12.62
C TYR A 155 14.04 -8.68 12.16
N ARG A 156 14.18 -8.18 10.93
CA ARG A 156 15.47 -7.83 10.33
C ARG A 156 15.92 -6.45 10.78
N ARG A 157 17.21 -6.26 10.91
CA ARG A 157 17.83 -4.99 11.35
C ARG A 157 17.67 -3.80 10.39
N GLY A 158 16.83 -3.91 9.36
CA GLY A 158 16.61 -2.83 8.39
C GLY A 158 16.04 -1.58 9.04
N ILE A 159 15.05 -1.76 9.92
CA ILE A 159 14.40 -0.66 10.63
C ILE A 159 15.36 0.08 11.58
N GLU A 160 16.22 -0.66 12.31
CA GLU A 160 17.24 -0.06 13.21
C GLU A 160 18.14 0.91 12.43
N LYS A 161 18.64 0.48 11.26
CA LYS A 161 19.50 1.30 10.40
C LYS A 161 18.81 2.53 9.84
N MET A 162 17.52 2.45 9.56
CA MET A 162 16.72 3.61 9.15
C MET A 162 16.64 4.62 10.28
N LEU A 163 16.36 4.15 11.50
CA LEU A 163 16.22 4.99 12.70
C LEU A 163 17.55 5.57 13.19
N GLU A 164 18.67 4.87 12.99
CA GLU A 164 20.02 5.42 13.27
C GLU A 164 20.29 6.70 12.46
N ARG A 165 19.77 6.75 11.23
CA ARG A 165 19.94 7.92 10.34
C ARG A 165 18.82 8.95 10.53
N ASP A 166 17.59 8.48 10.59
CA ASP A 166 16.38 9.30 10.62
C ASP A 166 15.54 8.94 11.85
N PRO A 167 15.82 9.55 13.02
CA PRO A 167 15.08 9.29 14.25
C PRO A 167 13.65 9.85 14.16
N VAL A 168 12.69 8.99 13.82
CA VAL A 168 11.27 9.31 13.70
C VAL A 168 10.43 8.36 14.57
N PRO A 169 9.20 8.71 14.94
CA PRO A 169 8.30 7.81 15.65
C PRO A 169 8.09 6.51 14.89
N VAL A 170 8.16 5.37 15.60
CA VAL A 170 7.83 4.04 15.06
C VAL A 170 6.49 3.61 15.62
N ILE A 171 5.53 3.37 14.75
CA ILE A 171 4.17 2.98 15.11
C ILE A 171 4.02 1.49 14.82
N PRO A 172 3.92 0.65 15.85
CA PRO A 172 3.66 -0.77 15.65
C PRO A 172 2.22 -0.98 15.19
N VAL A 173 2.04 -1.80 14.17
CA VAL A 173 0.72 -2.19 13.68
C VAL A 173 0.66 -3.71 13.60
N ALA A 174 -0.42 -4.30 14.13
CA ALA A 174 -0.70 -5.70 13.99
C ALA A 174 -1.95 -5.92 13.15
N ILE A 175 -1.85 -6.78 12.15
CA ILE A 175 -2.99 -7.32 11.40
C ILE A 175 -3.25 -8.71 11.92
N ASP A 176 -4.48 -8.97 12.36
CA ASP A 176 -4.92 -10.25 12.90
C ASP A 176 -6.07 -10.84 12.10
N ASN A 177 -6.28 -12.16 12.26
CA ASN A 177 -7.32 -12.96 11.58
C ASN A 177 -7.19 -13.06 10.05
N LEU A 178 -6.07 -12.61 9.47
CA LEU A 178 -5.83 -12.66 8.03
C LEU A 178 -5.27 -14.01 7.56
N TRP A 179 -4.67 -14.81 8.47
CA TRP A 179 -4.18 -16.14 8.16
C TRP A 179 -5.31 -17.11 7.80
N GLY A 180 -5.18 -17.84 6.71
CA GLY A 180 -6.25 -18.71 6.18
C GLY A 180 -7.35 -17.95 5.44
N SER A 181 -7.23 -16.64 5.23
CA SER A 181 -8.16 -15.84 4.42
C SER A 181 -7.92 -16.03 2.91
N LEU A 182 -8.72 -15.34 2.08
CA LEU A 182 -8.76 -15.51 0.62
C LEU A 182 -7.39 -15.40 -0.09
N PHE A 183 -6.53 -14.48 0.33
CA PHE A 183 -5.21 -14.23 -0.27
C PHE A 183 -4.04 -14.56 0.67
N SER A 184 -4.30 -15.34 1.71
CA SER A 184 -3.27 -15.79 2.64
C SER A 184 -2.36 -16.84 2.00
N HIS A 185 -1.09 -16.87 2.44
CA HIS A 185 -0.11 -17.87 2.02
C HIS A 185 -0.45 -19.29 2.51
N ALA A 186 -1.24 -19.42 3.57
CA ALA A 186 -1.63 -20.70 4.19
C ALA A 186 -2.62 -21.56 3.42
N GLY A 187 -3.03 -21.20 2.21
CA GLY A 187 -3.98 -21.99 1.45
C GLY A 187 -5.18 -21.22 0.91
N GLY A 188 -5.05 -19.91 0.75
CA GLY A 188 -6.05 -19.09 0.07
C GLY A 188 -6.18 -19.40 -1.42
N LEU A 189 -6.69 -18.45 -2.21
CA LEU A 189 -6.93 -18.56 -3.65
C LEU A 189 -5.71 -19.09 -4.41
N MET A 190 -4.51 -18.78 -3.93
CA MET A 190 -3.23 -19.16 -4.53
C MET A 190 -2.84 -20.64 -4.32
N LYS A 191 -3.40 -21.34 -3.31
CA LYS A 191 -3.03 -22.72 -2.95
C LYS A 191 -4.21 -23.70 -2.83
N GLY A 192 -5.44 -23.29 -3.19
CA GLY A 192 -6.60 -24.20 -3.22
C GLY A 192 -7.17 -24.64 -1.88
N GLY A 193 -6.76 -24.03 -0.77
CA GLY A 193 -7.28 -24.36 0.57
C GLY A 193 -8.64 -23.74 0.90
N PRO A 194 -9.21 -24.04 2.08
CA PRO A 194 -10.49 -23.48 2.53
C PRO A 194 -10.40 -21.96 2.60
N ARG A 195 -11.42 -21.29 2.06
CA ARG A 195 -11.44 -19.83 1.88
C ARG A 195 -12.41 -19.21 2.86
N LYS A 196 -11.93 -18.35 3.74
CA LYS A 196 -12.78 -17.47 4.53
C LYS A 196 -13.07 -16.22 3.70
N TRP A 197 -14.17 -16.23 2.97
CA TRP A 197 -14.70 -15.02 2.31
C TRP A 197 -15.33 -14.10 3.35
N PHE A 198 -15.18 -12.78 3.18
CA PHE A 198 -15.64 -11.78 4.17
C PHE A 198 -15.12 -12.01 5.59
N ALA A 199 -13.89 -12.54 5.71
CA ALA A 199 -13.25 -12.67 7.00
C ALA A 199 -13.20 -11.30 7.71
N ARG A 200 -13.46 -11.31 9.02
CA ARG A 200 -13.23 -10.13 9.85
C ARG A 200 -11.73 -10.03 10.12
N ILE A 201 -11.16 -8.90 9.74
CA ILE A 201 -9.76 -8.59 9.94
C ILE A 201 -9.66 -7.47 10.97
N ASP A 202 -8.89 -7.70 12.00
CA ASP A 202 -8.63 -6.71 13.05
C ASP A 202 -7.26 -6.06 12.76
N VAL A 203 -7.23 -4.72 12.72
CA VAL A 203 -6.01 -3.91 12.56
C VAL A 203 -5.83 -3.10 13.82
N LEU A 204 -4.78 -3.40 14.56
CA LEU A 204 -4.44 -2.77 15.83
C LEU A 204 -3.26 -1.83 15.63
N ILE A 205 -3.44 -0.54 15.85
CA ILE A 205 -2.42 0.49 15.71
C ILE A 205 -1.98 0.90 17.11
N GLY A 206 -0.75 0.56 17.47
CA GLY A 206 -0.17 0.89 18.76
C GLY A 206 0.26 2.35 18.87
N THR A 207 0.66 2.76 20.05
CA THR A 207 1.31 4.05 20.32
C THR A 207 2.74 4.04 19.81
N PRO A 208 3.28 5.18 19.39
CA PRO A 208 4.68 5.32 18.98
C PRO A 208 5.65 4.99 20.11
#